data_9cef3e8a23c0b5c52f4f230b8e5fd3ab
#
_entry.id   9cef3e8a23c0b5c52f4f230b8e5fd3ab
#
_cell.length_a   1.000
_cell.length_b   1.000
_cell.length_c   1.000
_cell.angle_alpha   90.00
_cell.angle_beta   90.00
_cell.angle_gamma   90.00
#
_symmetry.space_group_name_H-M   'P 1'
#
loop_
_entity.id
_entity.type
_entity.pdbx_description
1 polymer ?
#
loop_
_entity_poly.entity_id
_entity_poly.type
_entity_poly.pdbx_seq_one_letter_code
_entity_poly.pdbx_strand_id
1 'polypeptide(L)'
;MKTLFFTAMLLSGLAFTAQADDSVKTFGTVDTIAVESDSFTLKGDDGRVYRFHINEDSEMEKKGGWFDRDIRITDLNAGDRAKVEYFGNNPNYLIVDELTVYPAKKK
;
A
#
# COMPACT_ATOMS: atom_id res chain seq x y z
N MET A 1 -33.12 -8.60 28.82
CA MET A 1 -32.85 -8.72 28.57
C MET A 1 -32.35 -8.86 28.31
N LYS A 2 -32.03 -8.85 28.09
CA LYS A 2 -31.38 -9.05 27.57
C LYS A 2 -30.64 -8.64 27.13
N THR A 3 -30.45 -8.42 26.84
CA THR A 3 -29.63 -8.18 26.36
C THR A 3 -28.93 -7.81 26.01
N LEU A 4 -28.66 -7.71 25.73
CA LEU A 4 -27.82 -7.55 25.38
C LEU A 4 -27.26 -7.36 25.01
N PHE A 5 -26.90 -7.35 24.78
CA PHE A 5 -26.20 -7.35 24.48
C PHE A 5 -25.74 -7.09 24.10
N PHE A 6 -25.51 -7.03 23.85
CA PHE A 6 -24.84 -6.95 23.57
C PHE A 6 -24.43 -6.59 23.23
N THR A 7 -24.57 -6.51 23.21
CA THR A 7 -23.97 -6.38 22.90
C THR A 7 -23.44 -5.90 22.57
N ALA A 8 -23.36 -5.82 22.51
CA ALA A 8 -22.61 -5.62 22.19
C ALA A 8 -22.05 -5.25 21.85
N MET A 9 -21.85 -5.26 21.73
CA MET A 9 -21.12 -5.19 21.46
C MET A 9 -20.65 -4.95 21.15
N LEU A 10 -20.48 -4.93 20.95
CA LEU A 10 -19.80 -4.95 20.65
C LEU A 10 -19.45 -4.63 20.33
N LEU A 11 -19.34 -4.50 20.21
CA LEU A 11 -18.76 -4.40 19.90
C LEU A 11 -18.31 -4.04 19.73
N SER A 12 -18.22 -3.88 19.74
CA SER A 12 -17.61 -3.74 19.53
C SER A 12 -17.07 -3.66 19.52
N GLY A 13 -16.70 -3.63 19.30
CA GLY A 13 -15.92 -3.76 19.06
C GLY A 13 -15.44 -3.90 18.93
N LEU A 14 -15.07 -4.11 18.77
CA LEU A 14 -14.48 -4.36 18.34
C LEU A 14 -14.14 -4.29 17.84
N ALA A 15 -14.41 -4.50 17.87
CA ALA A 15 -13.74 -4.50 17.19
C ALA A 15 -13.20 -3.70 16.37
N PHE A 16 -13.00 -3.06 16.28
CA PHE A 16 -12.52 -2.34 15.56
C PHE A 16 -11.26 -2.23 15.63
N THR A 17 -10.75 -2.57 16.17
CA THR A 17 -9.40 -2.53 16.24
C THR A 17 -8.73 -3.34 15.23
N ALA A 18 -9.20 -4.48 14.95
CA ALA A 18 -8.63 -5.30 13.92
C ALA A 18 -8.60 -4.57 12.60
N GLN A 19 -9.49 -3.64 12.45
CA GLN A 19 -9.54 -2.86 11.24
C GLN A 19 -8.28 -2.08 11.00
N ALA A 20 -7.64 -1.63 12.06
CA ALA A 20 -6.46 -0.82 11.93
C ALA A 20 -5.31 -1.57 11.30
N ASP A 21 -5.32 -2.89 11.44
CA ASP A 21 -4.25 -3.70 10.90
C ASP A 21 -4.52 -4.19 9.49
N ASP A 22 -5.70 -3.93 8.99
CA ASP A 22 -6.04 -4.41 7.66
C ASP A 22 -5.46 -3.50 6.61
N SER A 23 -4.68 -4.07 5.75
CA SER A 23 -4.19 -3.32 4.60
C SER A 23 -4.99 -3.71 3.38
N VAL A 24 -5.00 -2.82 2.41
CA VAL A 24 -5.67 -3.04 1.14
C VAL A 24 -4.60 -3.14 0.08
N LYS A 25 -4.83 -3.98 -0.91
CA LYS A 25 -3.87 -4.14 -2.00
C LYS A 25 -4.39 -3.49 -3.26
N THR A 26 -3.48 -2.90 -4.01
CA THR A 26 -3.79 -2.44 -5.34
C THR A 26 -2.60 -2.71 -6.24
N PHE A 27 -2.87 -2.92 -7.52
CA PHE A 27 -1.84 -3.15 -8.52
C PHE A 27 -1.90 -2.02 -9.52
N GLY A 28 -0.75 -1.64 -10.02
CA GLY A 28 -0.72 -0.59 -11.02
C GLY A 28 0.67 -0.31 -11.51
N THR A 29 0.83 0.85 -12.08
CA THR A 29 2.08 1.29 -12.67
C THR A 29 2.49 2.59 -11.98
N VAL A 30 3.75 2.67 -11.57
CA VAL A 30 4.26 3.87 -10.93
C VAL A 30 4.23 5.00 -11.95
N ASP A 31 3.68 6.13 -11.55
CA ASP A 31 3.48 7.26 -12.45
C ASP A 31 4.49 8.38 -12.18
N THR A 32 4.47 8.94 -10.98
CA THR A 32 5.41 10.00 -10.62
C THR A 32 6.03 9.68 -9.27
N ILE A 33 7.23 10.21 -9.05
CA ILE A 33 7.95 9.97 -7.81
C ILE A 33 8.42 11.30 -7.26
N ALA A 34 8.16 11.54 -5.97
CA ALA A 34 8.59 12.75 -5.28
C ALA A 34 9.49 12.34 -4.13
N VAL A 35 10.77 12.24 -4.42
CA VAL A 35 11.74 11.74 -3.45
C VAL A 35 11.79 12.60 -2.19
N GLU A 36 11.70 13.93 -2.37
CA GLU A 36 11.81 14.84 -1.22
C GLU A 36 10.69 14.66 -0.21
N SER A 37 9.53 14.20 -0.66
CA SER A 37 8.41 14.01 0.26
C SER A 37 8.12 12.54 0.52
N ASP A 38 9.02 11.66 0.12
CA ASP A 38 8.86 10.22 0.29
C ASP A 38 7.50 9.75 -0.19
N SER A 39 7.12 10.19 -1.39
CA SER A 39 5.81 9.83 -1.93
C SER A 39 5.92 9.51 -3.42
N PHE A 40 4.93 8.79 -3.89
CA PHE A 40 4.82 8.51 -5.32
C PHE A 40 3.35 8.33 -5.66
N THR A 41 3.04 8.45 -6.95
CA THR A 41 1.70 8.15 -7.41
C THR A 41 1.71 6.87 -8.22
N LEU A 42 0.62 6.14 -8.11
CA LEU A 42 0.43 4.90 -8.83
C LEU A 42 -0.83 5.02 -9.65
N LYS A 43 -0.73 4.67 -10.92
CA LYS A 43 -1.92 4.59 -11.74
C LYS A 43 -2.41 3.14 -11.62
N GLY A 44 -3.51 2.97 -10.91
CA GLY A 44 -4.03 1.65 -10.62
C GLY A 44 -4.60 0.98 -11.86
N ASP A 45 -4.63 -0.33 -11.82
CA ASP A 45 -5.24 -1.09 -12.91
C ASP A 45 -6.74 -0.84 -12.96
N ASP A 46 -7.31 -0.29 -11.90
CA ASP A 46 -8.71 0.09 -11.88
C ASP A 46 -8.96 1.47 -12.51
N GLY A 47 -7.92 2.11 -13.02
CA GLY A 47 -8.03 3.41 -13.65
C GLY A 47 -7.89 4.59 -12.71
N ARG A 48 -7.76 4.35 -11.43
CA ARG A 48 -7.63 5.42 -10.45
C ARG A 48 -6.19 5.75 -10.20
N VAL A 49 -5.95 6.98 -9.76
CA VAL A 49 -4.61 7.42 -9.38
C VAL A 49 -4.55 7.52 -7.86
N TYR A 50 -3.54 6.91 -7.30
CA TYR A 50 -3.34 6.87 -5.86
C TYR A 50 -2.05 7.58 -5.51
N ARG A 51 -2.06 8.32 -4.42
CA ARG A 51 -0.83 8.95 -3.91
C ARG A 51 -0.43 8.25 -2.63
N PHE A 52 0.74 7.66 -2.66
CA PHE A 52 1.25 6.88 -1.53
C PHE A 52 2.40 7.61 -0.86
N HIS A 53 2.41 7.53 0.46
CA HIS A 53 3.49 8.08 1.28
C HIS A 53 4.20 6.94 1.96
N ILE A 54 5.51 7.03 2.00
CA ILE A 54 6.37 6.01 2.58
C ILE A 54 6.85 6.53 3.92
N ASN A 55 6.77 5.70 4.96
CA ASN A 55 7.31 6.06 6.26
C ASN A 55 8.30 4.99 6.69
N GLU A 56 8.84 5.13 7.90
CA GLU A 56 9.91 4.22 8.30
C GLU A 56 9.42 2.79 8.54
N ASP A 57 8.12 2.60 8.65
CA ASP A 57 7.57 1.26 8.79
C ASP A 57 7.21 0.62 7.45
N SER A 58 7.32 1.36 6.38
CA SER A 58 7.01 0.83 5.06
C SER A 58 8.11 -0.11 4.59
N GLU A 59 7.72 -1.23 4.00
CA GLU A 59 8.67 -2.16 3.43
C GLU A 59 8.59 -2.08 1.93
N MET A 60 9.72 -2.06 1.28
CA MET A 60 9.79 -1.95 -0.17
C MET A 60 10.77 -2.98 -0.69
N GLU A 61 10.33 -3.74 -1.69
CA GLU A 61 11.23 -4.72 -2.27
C GLU A 61 10.99 -4.81 -3.77
N LYS A 62 11.99 -5.29 -4.46
CA LYS A 62 11.91 -5.53 -5.88
C LYS A 62 12.15 -7.01 -6.13
N LYS A 63 11.24 -7.64 -6.86
CA LYS A 63 11.40 -9.02 -7.23
C LYS A 63 12.55 -9.15 -8.21
N GLY A 64 13.44 -10.08 -7.96
CA GLY A 64 14.58 -10.29 -8.82
C GLY A 64 14.50 -11.66 -9.46
N GLY A 65 15.50 -11.96 -10.30
CA GLY A 65 15.51 -13.25 -10.97
C GLY A 65 15.73 -14.39 -9.99
N TRP A 66 16.72 -14.23 -9.11
CA TRP A 66 17.09 -15.29 -8.18
C TRP A 66 16.54 -15.04 -6.78
N PHE A 67 16.47 -13.78 -6.36
CA PHE A 67 15.94 -13.46 -5.06
C PHE A 67 15.54 -12.00 -5.05
N ASP A 68 14.72 -11.67 -4.08
CA ASP A 68 14.20 -10.32 -3.93
C ASP A 68 15.20 -9.48 -3.17
N ARG A 69 15.11 -8.18 -3.34
CA ARG A 69 15.98 -7.28 -2.59
C ARG A 69 15.21 -6.07 -2.13
N ASP A 70 15.67 -5.52 -1.02
CA ASP A 70 15.08 -4.29 -0.49
C ASP A 70 15.49 -3.13 -1.36
N ILE A 71 14.56 -2.19 -1.54
CA ILE A 71 14.82 -1.00 -2.33
C ILE A 71 14.39 0.23 -1.56
N ARG A 72 14.76 1.37 -2.08
CA ARG A 72 14.36 2.67 -1.54
C ARG A 72 13.58 3.41 -2.59
N ILE A 73 12.96 4.53 -2.16
CA ILE A 73 12.17 5.32 -3.09
C ILE A 73 13.04 5.80 -4.27
N THR A 74 14.33 5.99 -4.04
CA THR A 74 15.22 6.41 -5.12
C THR A 74 15.44 5.32 -6.17
N ASP A 75 15.04 4.10 -5.86
CA ASP A 75 15.15 2.99 -6.81
C ASP A 75 13.89 2.81 -7.64
N LEU A 76 12.84 3.57 -7.35
CA LEU A 76 11.62 3.51 -8.14
C LEU A 76 11.78 4.26 -9.44
N ASN A 77 11.12 3.76 -10.47
CA ASN A 77 11.10 4.44 -11.76
C ASN A 77 9.68 4.51 -12.28
N ALA A 78 9.36 5.63 -12.91
CA ALA A 78 8.07 5.73 -13.58
C ALA A 78 7.97 4.60 -14.61
N GLY A 79 6.82 3.96 -14.63
CA GLY A 79 6.62 2.82 -15.51
C GLY A 79 6.79 1.47 -14.84
N ASP A 80 7.32 1.44 -13.63
CA ASP A 80 7.46 0.18 -12.90
C ASP A 80 6.09 -0.40 -12.57
N ARG A 81 5.95 -1.69 -12.74
CA ARG A 81 4.76 -2.40 -12.26
C ARG A 81 4.92 -2.67 -10.79
N ALA A 82 3.85 -2.48 -10.05
CA ALA A 82 3.94 -2.62 -8.61
C ALA A 82 2.65 -3.08 -7.99
N LYS A 83 2.80 -3.77 -6.87
CA LYS A 83 1.70 -4.07 -5.96
C LYS A 83 1.94 -3.25 -4.70
N VAL A 84 0.93 -2.56 -4.23
CA VAL A 84 1.04 -1.77 -3.01
C VAL A 84 0.00 -2.25 -2.01
N GLU A 85 0.48 -2.59 -0.81
CA GLU A 85 -0.40 -2.82 0.32
C GLU A 85 -0.34 -1.55 1.16
N TYR A 86 -1.48 -1.03 1.52
CA TYR A 86 -1.52 0.30 2.12
C TYR A 86 -2.67 0.44 3.10
N PHE A 87 -2.57 1.49 3.90
CA PHE A 87 -3.61 1.87 4.85
C PHE A 87 -4.16 3.24 4.46
N GLY A 88 -5.40 3.46 4.81
CA GLY A 88 -6.04 4.74 4.59
C GLY A 88 -7.20 4.61 3.63
N ASN A 89 -8.00 5.67 3.58
CA ASN A 89 -9.15 5.67 2.68
C ASN A 89 -9.25 6.93 1.85
N ASN A 90 -8.23 7.79 1.94
CA ASN A 90 -8.18 8.99 1.11
C ASN A 90 -7.15 8.73 -0.01
N PRO A 91 -7.59 8.62 -1.27
CA PRO A 91 -6.65 8.27 -2.34
C PRO A 91 -5.52 9.28 -2.53
N ASN A 92 -5.66 10.46 -1.97
CA ASN A 92 -4.60 11.46 -2.05
C ASN A 92 -3.61 11.37 -0.91
N TYR A 93 -3.85 10.49 0.05
CA TYR A 93 -2.92 10.32 1.16
C TYR A 93 -3.06 8.94 1.76
N LEU A 94 -2.30 8.01 1.22
CA LEU A 94 -2.31 6.62 1.68
C LEU A 94 -0.91 6.27 2.16
N ILE A 95 -0.83 5.43 3.17
CA ILE A 95 0.44 5.05 3.76
C ILE A 95 0.81 3.66 3.30
N VAL A 96 2.00 3.53 2.75
CA VAL A 96 2.47 2.23 2.26
C VAL A 96 2.83 1.33 3.43
N ASP A 97 2.24 0.14 3.43
CA ASP A 97 2.68 -0.92 4.33
C ASP A 97 3.76 -1.73 3.62
N GLU A 98 3.47 -2.18 2.41
CA GLU A 98 4.44 -2.95 1.65
C GLU A 98 4.31 -2.64 0.17
N LEU A 99 5.41 -2.33 -0.45
CA LEU A 99 5.47 -2.08 -1.89
C LEU A 99 6.32 -3.16 -2.53
N THR A 100 5.78 -3.82 -3.54
CA THR A 100 6.51 -4.82 -4.29
C THR A 100 6.60 -4.36 -5.75
N VAL A 101 7.82 -4.19 -6.22
CA VAL A 101 8.06 -3.79 -7.60
C VAL A 101 8.43 -5.03 -8.39
N TYR A 102 7.86 -5.16 -9.56
CA TYR A 102 8.14 -6.30 -10.43
C TYR A 102 9.05 -5.87 -11.55
N PRO A 103 9.96 -6.74 -11.97
CA PRO A 103 10.87 -6.36 -13.05
C PRO A 103 10.09 -6.11 -14.34
N ALA A 104 10.63 -5.20 -15.13
CA ALA A 104 10.02 -4.90 -16.41
C ALA A 104 10.09 -6.14 -17.29
N LYS A 105 9.03 -6.35 -18.06
CA LYS A 105 9.03 -7.47 -18.99
C LYS A 105 9.92 -7.18 -20.17
N LYS A 106 10.61 -8.20 -20.58
CA LYS A 106 11.41 -8.10 -21.79
C LYS A 106 10.61 -8.56 -22.98
N LYS A 107 10.87 -7.94 -24.06
CA LYS A 107 10.20 -8.32 -25.29
C LYS A 107 10.97 -9.33 -26.06
#